data_4ef4098f2f93748e081970d6d371efe9
#
_entry.id   4ef4098f2f93748e081970d6d371efe9
#
_cell.length_a   1.000
_cell.length_b   1.000
_cell.length_c   1.000
_cell.angle_alpha   90.00
_cell.angle_beta   90.00
_cell.angle_gamma   90.00
#
_symmetry.space_group_name_H-M   'P 1'
#
loop_
_entity.id
_entity.type
_entity.pdbx_description
1 polymer ?
#
loop_
_entity_poly.entity_id
_entity_poly.type
_entity_poly.pdbx_seq_one_letter_code
_entity_poly.pdbx_strand_id
1 'polypeptide(L)'
;MPEPAPRLILVDLDGTLVGANHEVSQRNSAALERATTAGARVVIATGRPVRLLEPVRASLGHSIALCYNGAIVFDLASDRVLEAHLLDGRVFQRAVEKVRESGLDFVVAVEGMPDVGLRGEEGFREGFEMPRGTLDEICDGGIVKGLIRAKGDGFAPIWEAFSTGFRGELEVTRSGIEGLLEISRAGISKGGVIDELARGWGIDPADAIAFGDMPNDLEMFRWAGRSVAMGNAEPEVKLAATEVGAHHDDDAVAQVLERWF
;
A
#
# COMPACT_ATOMS: atom_id res chain seq x y z
N MET A 1 2.15 -24.96 -24.76
CA MET A 1 3.18 -23.95 -25.08
C MET A 1 3.61 -23.35 -23.74
N PRO A 2 4.88 -22.97 -23.57
CA PRO A 2 5.27 -22.27 -22.34
C PRO A 2 4.41 -21.02 -22.16
N GLU A 3 4.08 -20.71 -20.93
CA GLU A 3 3.30 -19.52 -20.57
C GLU A 3 4.08 -18.25 -20.94
N PRO A 4 3.43 -17.22 -21.51
CA PRO A 4 4.13 -16.00 -21.89
C PRO A 4 4.68 -15.28 -20.65
N ALA A 5 5.84 -14.65 -20.78
CA ALA A 5 6.42 -13.83 -19.73
C ALA A 5 5.51 -12.63 -19.42
N PRO A 6 5.36 -12.26 -18.15
CA PRO A 6 4.57 -11.09 -17.78
C PRO A 6 5.22 -9.80 -18.28
N ARG A 7 4.38 -8.86 -18.72
CA ARG A 7 4.81 -7.51 -19.12
C ARG A 7 4.73 -6.51 -17.96
N LEU A 8 3.97 -6.86 -16.92
CA LEU A 8 3.82 -6.06 -15.70
C LEU A 8 3.93 -6.97 -14.47
N ILE A 9 4.78 -6.60 -13.57
CA ILE A 9 5.02 -7.27 -12.29
C ILE A 9 4.61 -6.31 -11.18
N LEU A 10 3.58 -6.68 -10.44
CA LEU A 10 3.09 -5.97 -9.26
C LEU A 10 3.59 -6.72 -8.04
N VAL A 11 4.30 -6.08 -7.17
CA VAL A 11 4.82 -6.74 -5.98
C VAL A 11 4.60 -5.89 -4.73
N ASP A 12 3.95 -6.46 -3.73
CA ASP A 12 3.91 -5.88 -2.41
C ASP A 12 5.30 -5.94 -1.75
N LEU A 13 5.53 -5.12 -0.76
CA LEU A 13 6.83 -4.96 -0.14
C LEU A 13 6.96 -5.79 1.14
N ASP A 14 6.17 -5.48 2.17
CA ASP A 14 6.32 -6.06 3.50
C ASP A 14 5.63 -7.43 3.61
N GLY A 15 6.39 -8.47 3.89
CA GLY A 15 5.88 -9.85 3.92
C GLY A 15 5.78 -10.49 2.53
N THR A 16 6.26 -9.80 1.49
CA THR A 16 6.27 -10.29 0.10
C THR A 16 7.67 -10.22 -0.50
N LEU A 17 8.17 -9.02 -0.80
CA LEU A 17 9.49 -8.82 -1.42
C LEU A 17 10.59 -8.64 -0.38
N VAL A 18 10.24 -8.06 0.76
CA VAL A 18 11.15 -7.75 1.87
C VAL A 18 11.07 -8.84 2.91
N GLY A 19 12.23 -9.40 3.27
CA GLY A 19 12.37 -10.41 4.32
C GLY A 19 12.25 -9.84 5.73
N ALA A 20 12.39 -10.70 6.72
CA ALA A 20 12.33 -10.35 8.15
C ALA A 20 13.42 -9.34 8.57
N ASN A 21 14.50 -9.21 7.80
CA ASN A 21 15.56 -8.21 7.97
C ASN A 21 15.23 -6.82 7.40
N HIS A 22 14.03 -6.64 6.83
CA HIS A 22 13.58 -5.42 6.15
C HIS A 22 14.40 -5.03 4.90
N GLU A 23 15.06 -6.00 4.27
CA GLU A 23 15.83 -5.81 3.05
C GLU A 23 15.28 -6.67 1.90
N VAL A 24 15.50 -6.23 0.68
CA VAL A 24 15.27 -7.05 -0.52
C VAL A 24 16.46 -7.96 -0.71
N SER A 25 16.24 -9.25 -0.81
CA SER A 25 17.33 -10.21 -1.04
C SER A 25 18.03 -9.97 -2.39
N GLN A 26 19.28 -10.36 -2.47
CA GLN A 26 20.05 -10.26 -3.71
C GLN A 26 19.39 -11.07 -4.85
N ARG A 27 18.77 -12.22 -4.54
CA ARG A 27 18.10 -13.05 -5.54
C ARG A 27 16.83 -12.40 -6.06
N ASN A 28 15.99 -11.86 -5.17
CA ASN A 28 14.79 -11.11 -5.56
C ASN A 28 15.15 -9.87 -6.39
N SER A 29 16.14 -9.09 -5.96
CA SER A 29 16.63 -7.92 -6.70
C SER A 29 17.10 -8.31 -8.10
N ALA A 30 17.93 -9.34 -8.22
CA ALA A 30 18.45 -9.81 -9.50
C ALA A 30 17.34 -10.34 -10.43
N ALA A 31 16.32 -11.01 -9.90
CA ALA A 31 15.18 -11.48 -10.68
C ALA A 31 14.36 -10.31 -11.27
N LEU A 32 14.09 -9.28 -10.44
CA LEU A 32 13.40 -8.07 -10.90
C LEU A 32 14.24 -7.28 -11.93
N GLU A 33 15.56 -7.22 -11.77
CA GLU A 33 16.46 -6.59 -12.73
C GLU A 33 16.45 -7.31 -14.08
N ARG A 34 16.50 -8.67 -14.08
CA ARG A 34 16.38 -9.47 -15.32
C ARG A 34 15.04 -9.23 -16.00
N ALA A 35 13.94 -9.20 -15.24
CA ALA A 35 12.61 -8.92 -15.78
C ALA A 35 12.54 -7.52 -16.43
N THR A 36 13.08 -6.51 -15.74
CA THR A 36 13.16 -5.13 -16.27
C THR A 36 14.01 -5.05 -17.53
N THR A 37 15.16 -5.74 -17.56
CA THR A 37 16.04 -5.82 -18.73
C THR A 37 15.34 -6.49 -19.90
N ALA A 38 14.49 -7.49 -19.65
CA ALA A 38 13.67 -8.15 -20.66
C ALA A 38 12.45 -7.30 -21.13
N GLY A 39 12.25 -6.12 -20.56
CA GLY A 39 11.20 -5.17 -20.94
C GLY A 39 9.93 -5.22 -20.10
N ALA A 40 9.88 -6.02 -19.03
CA ALA A 40 8.77 -5.97 -18.09
C ALA A 40 8.84 -4.70 -17.23
N ARG A 41 7.68 -4.16 -16.89
CA ARG A 41 7.56 -3.07 -15.90
C ARG A 41 7.42 -3.67 -14.51
N VAL A 42 8.14 -3.09 -13.54
CA VAL A 42 8.03 -3.46 -12.13
C VAL A 42 7.35 -2.32 -11.37
N VAL A 43 6.30 -2.63 -10.64
CA VAL A 43 5.60 -1.71 -9.76
C VAL A 43 5.57 -2.28 -8.35
N ILE A 44 6.12 -1.51 -7.42
CA ILE A 44 6.07 -1.81 -5.99
C ILE A 44 4.77 -1.23 -5.43
N ALA A 45 3.91 -2.06 -4.85
CA ALA A 45 2.64 -1.62 -4.28
C ALA A 45 2.66 -1.78 -2.76
N THR A 46 2.83 -0.70 -2.02
CA THR A 46 3.07 -0.74 -0.58
C THR A 46 2.18 0.23 0.23
N GLY A 47 1.89 -0.14 1.47
CA GLY A 47 1.32 0.78 2.46
C GLY A 47 2.31 1.81 2.99
N ARG A 48 3.63 1.60 2.77
CA ARG A 48 4.68 2.49 3.29
C ARG A 48 4.56 3.91 2.72
N PRO A 49 4.88 4.93 3.54
CA PRO A 49 5.16 6.28 3.06
C PRO A 49 6.46 6.31 2.25
N VAL A 50 6.57 7.28 1.32
CA VAL A 50 7.76 7.47 0.47
C VAL A 50 9.06 7.49 1.28
N ARG A 51 9.08 8.18 2.43
CA ARG A 51 10.25 8.28 3.33
C ARG A 51 10.75 6.95 3.89
N LEU A 52 9.92 5.90 3.88
CA LEU A 52 10.28 4.57 4.35
C LEU A 52 10.71 3.62 3.21
N LEU A 53 10.88 4.13 1.99
CA LEU A 53 11.41 3.36 0.87
C LEU A 53 12.95 3.36 0.80
N GLU A 54 13.62 4.26 1.52
CA GLU A 54 15.08 4.42 1.46
C GLU A 54 15.84 3.10 1.62
N PRO A 55 15.51 2.20 2.58
CA PRO A 55 16.24 0.94 2.75
C PRO A 55 16.17 -0.01 1.54
N VAL A 56 15.11 0.08 0.73
CA VAL A 56 14.88 -0.80 -0.43
C VAL A 56 15.18 -0.12 -1.77
N ARG A 57 15.43 1.18 -1.76
CA ARG A 57 15.62 2.00 -2.96
C ARG A 57 16.79 1.55 -3.81
N ALA A 58 17.92 1.19 -3.19
CA ALA A 58 19.11 0.72 -3.90
C ALA A 58 18.84 -0.55 -4.73
N SER A 59 17.94 -1.42 -4.27
CA SER A 59 17.57 -2.67 -4.92
C SER A 59 16.46 -2.53 -5.96
N LEU A 60 15.73 -1.41 -5.97
CA LEU A 60 14.49 -1.21 -6.73
C LEU A 60 14.48 0.08 -7.56
N GLY A 61 15.64 0.72 -7.73
CA GLY A 61 15.81 2.09 -8.24
C GLY A 61 15.27 2.38 -9.66
N HIS A 62 14.78 1.38 -10.38
CA HIS A 62 14.16 1.54 -11.71
C HIS A 62 12.65 1.29 -11.70
N SER A 63 12.05 1.19 -10.53
CA SER A 63 10.65 0.85 -10.35
C SER A 63 9.78 2.06 -10.07
N ILE A 64 8.49 1.95 -10.40
CA ILE A 64 7.45 2.83 -9.87
C ILE A 64 6.98 2.27 -8.52
N ALA A 65 6.77 3.12 -7.54
CA ALA A 65 6.19 2.74 -6.25
C ALA A 65 4.80 3.36 -6.07
N LEU A 66 3.82 2.53 -5.77
CA LEU A 66 2.50 2.93 -5.26
C LEU A 66 2.60 2.98 -3.73
N CYS A 67 2.90 4.15 -3.19
CA CYS A 67 2.99 4.37 -1.76
C CYS A 67 1.62 4.65 -1.15
N TYR A 68 1.46 4.42 0.15
CA TYR A 68 0.20 4.62 0.88
C TYR A 68 -0.99 3.89 0.24
N ASN A 69 -0.77 2.63 -0.22
CA ASN A 69 -1.74 1.82 -0.95
C ASN A 69 -2.24 2.46 -2.27
N GLY A 70 -1.41 3.26 -2.93
CA GLY A 70 -1.74 3.91 -4.20
C GLY A 70 -2.03 5.41 -4.11
N ALA A 71 -2.10 6.00 -2.90
CA ALA A 71 -2.35 7.44 -2.78
C ALA A 71 -1.23 8.32 -3.39
N ILE A 72 -0.02 7.80 -3.48
CA ILE A 72 1.12 8.44 -4.15
C ILE A 72 1.72 7.46 -5.17
N VAL A 73 1.82 7.90 -6.42
CA VAL A 73 2.63 7.24 -7.45
C VAL A 73 3.99 7.92 -7.48
N PHE A 74 5.03 7.17 -7.20
CA PHE A 74 6.38 7.68 -7.00
C PHE A 74 7.38 6.99 -7.93
N ASP A 75 8.19 7.75 -8.63
CA ASP A 75 9.29 7.22 -9.46
C ASP A 75 10.57 7.18 -8.61
N LEU A 76 11.02 5.97 -8.31
CA LEU A 76 12.24 5.74 -7.53
C LEU A 76 13.51 6.21 -8.25
N ALA A 77 13.53 6.16 -9.58
CA ALA A 77 14.70 6.55 -10.37
C ALA A 77 14.92 8.07 -10.36
N SER A 78 13.85 8.84 -10.59
CA SER A 78 13.92 10.31 -10.66
C SER A 78 13.68 11.00 -9.32
N ASP A 79 13.33 10.26 -8.27
CA ASP A 79 12.96 10.76 -6.95
C ASP A 79 11.80 11.77 -6.99
N ARG A 80 10.75 11.44 -7.73
CA ARG A 80 9.64 12.36 -7.97
C ARG A 80 8.29 11.73 -7.74
N VAL A 81 7.39 12.49 -7.16
CA VAL A 81 5.96 12.20 -7.20
C VAL A 81 5.48 12.41 -8.64
N LEU A 82 4.94 11.36 -9.24
CA LEU A 82 4.33 11.41 -10.57
C LEU A 82 2.86 11.78 -10.46
N GLU A 83 2.17 11.24 -9.45
CA GLU A 83 0.75 11.47 -9.23
C GLU A 83 0.43 11.40 -7.73
N ALA A 84 -0.56 12.19 -7.29
CA ALA A 84 -1.03 12.20 -5.90
C ALA A 84 -2.57 12.23 -5.87
N HIS A 85 -3.16 11.26 -5.20
CA HIS A 85 -4.61 11.11 -5.01
C HIS A 85 -4.99 11.56 -3.60
N LEU A 86 -5.11 12.87 -3.40
CA LEU A 86 -5.33 13.44 -2.08
C LEU A 86 -6.77 13.27 -1.61
N LEU A 87 -6.92 12.98 -0.34
CA LEU A 87 -8.17 13.07 0.41
C LEU A 87 -8.37 14.53 0.81
N ASP A 88 -9.56 15.07 0.56
CA ASP A 88 -9.94 16.38 1.06
C ASP A 88 -9.97 16.36 2.60
N GLY A 89 -9.16 17.22 3.23
CA GLY A 89 -9.06 17.30 4.69
C GLY A 89 -10.40 17.59 5.37
N ARG A 90 -11.29 18.36 4.72
CA ARG A 90 -12.63 18.67 5.25
C ARG A 90 -13.55 17.45 5.21
N VAL A 91 -13.41 16.59 4.20
CA VAL A 91 -14.17 15.32 4.14
C VAL A 91 -13.73 14.41 5.28
N PHE A 92 -12.43 14.29 5.49
CA PHE A 92 -11.87 13.49 6.58
C PHE A 92 -12.27 14.05 7.96
N GLN A 93 -12.13 15.35 8.15
CA GLN A 93 -12.53 16.04 9.41
C GLN A 93 -13.99 15.76 9.77
N ARG A 94 -14.93 15.96 8.83
CA ARG A 94 -16.35 15.68 9.07
C ARG A 94 -16.60 14.21 9.43
N ALA A 95 -15.89 13.28 8.82
CA ALA A 95 -16.02 11.87 9.16
C ALA A 95 -15.55 11.59 10.58
N VAL A 96 -14.41 12.14 10.99
CA VAL A 96 -13.86 12.03 12.35
C VAL A 96 -14.84 12.62 13.39
N GLU A 97 -15.35 13.83 13.17
CA GLU A 97 -16.30 14.49 14.06
C GLU A 97 -17.57 13.64 14.23
N LYS A 98 -18.14 13.16 13.13
CA LYS A 98 -19.35 12.33 13.17
C LYS A 98 -19.15 11.00 13.90
N VAL A 99 -18.00 10.36 13.77
CA VAL A 99 -17.71 9.13 14.52
C VAL A 99 -17.49 9.43 16.00
N ARG A 100 -16.87 10.56 16.35
CA ARG A 100 -16.73 11.02 17.75
C ARG A 100 -18.07 11.31 18.43
N GLU A 101 -19.07 11.81 17.70
CA GLU A 101 -20.44 12.01 18.21
C GLU A 101 -21.08 10.70 18.72
N SER A 102 -20.63 9.55 18.26
CA SER A 102 -21.07 8.23 18.73
C SER A 102 -20.43 7.81 20.06
N GLY A 103 -19.58 8.65 20.66
CA GLY A 103 -18.91 8.39 21.94
C GLY A 103 -17.68 7.48 21.83
N LEU A 104 -17.21 7.19 20.60
CA LEU A 104 -16.00 6.40 20.38
C LEU A 104 -14.75 7.26 20.64
N ASP A 105 -13.79 6.69 21.39
CA ASP A 105 -12.54 7.38 21.77
C ASP A 105 -11.35 6.90 20.93
N PHE A 106 -10.79 7.83 20.18
CA PHE A 106 -9.63 7.62 19.33
C PHE A 106 -8.87 8.93 19.10
N VAL A 107 -7.65 8.80 18.63
CA VAL A 107 -6.81 9.93 18.24
C VAL A 107 -6.45 9.84 16.76
N VAL A 108 -6.19 11.01 16.18
CA VAL A 108 -6.03 11.19 14.74
C VAL A 108 -4.64 11.71 14.41
N ALA A 109 -4.11 11.23 13.30
CA ALA A 109 -3.01 11.88 12.60
C ALA A 109 -3.28 11.87 11.09
N VAL A 110 -2.56 12.68 10.36
CA VAL A 110 -2.62 12.74 8.91
C VAL A 110 -1.22 12.71 8.31
N GLU A 111 -1.08 12.00 7.22
CA GLU A 111 0.09 12.10 6.35
C GLU A 111 -0.18 13.14 5.28
N GLY A 112 0.66 14.15 5.20
CA GLY A 112 0.71 15.09 4.09
C GLY A 112 1.53 14.57 2.91
N MET A 113 1.79 15.42 1.93
CA MET A 113 2.75 15.15 0.86
C MET A 113 4.14 14.83 1.45
N PRO A 114 5.05 14.18 0.71
CA PRO A 114 6.35 13.74 1.23
C PRO A 114 7.19 14.84 1.89
N ASP A 115 7.06 16.07 1.45
CA ASP A 115 7.70 17.26 2.01
C ASP A 115 7.02 17.84 3.26
N VAL A 116 5.75 17.47 3.50
CA VAL A 116 4.96 17.88 4.67
C VAL A 116 5.04 16.86 5.81
N GLY A 117 4.97 15.58 5.48
CA GLY A 117 5.08 14.48 6.43
C GLY A 117 3.89 14.30 7.36
N LEU A 118 4.12 13.62 8.49
CA LEU A 118 3.13 13.25 9.49
C LEU A 118 2.88 14.40 10.48
N ARG A 119 1.60 14.66 10.78
CA ARG A 119 1.14 15.57 11.83
C ARG A 119 -0.07 14.99 12.54
N GLY A 120 -0.29 15.28 13.82
CA GLY A 120 -1.38 14.62 14.55
C GLY A 120 -1.80 15.30 15.84
N GLU A 121 -2.87 14.76 16.43
CA GLU A 121 -3.36 15.18 17.73
C GLU A 121 -2.44 14.70 18.86
N GLU A 122 -2.55 15.33 20.03
CA GLU A 122 -1.89 14.84 21.24
C GLU A 122 -2.31 13.39 21.54
N GLY A 123 -1.34 12.59 21.99
CA GLY A 123 -1.56 11.18 22.33
C GLY A 123 -1.61 10.21 21.14
N PHE A 124 -1.48 10.65 19.89
CA PHE A 124 -1.49 9.73 18.75
C PHE A 124 -0.34 8.72 18.80
N ARG A 125 0.86 9.16 19.15
CA ARG A 125 2.03 8.29 19.36
C ARG A 125 2.95 8.94 20.39
N GLU A 126 2.99 8.36 21.59
CA GLU A 126 3.91 8.82 22.63
C GLU A 126 5.37 8.58 22.22
N GLY A 127 6.25 9.51 22.56
CA GLY A 127 7.67 9.42 22.25
C GLY A 127 8.05 9.60 20.78
N PHE A 128 7.11 9.89 19.89
CA PHE A 128 7.37 10.20 18.50
C PHE A 128 7.22 11.70 18.24
N GLU A 129 8.32 12.32 17.76
CA GLU A 129 8.30 13.74 17.40
C GLU A 129 7.58 13.94 16.07
N MET A 130 6.47 14.67 16.12
CA MET A 130 5.74 15.16 14.94
C MET A 130 5.01 16.45 15.31
N PRO A 131 4.72 17.34 14.36
CA PRO A 131 3.87 18.52 14.59
C PRO A 131 2.52 18.11 15.20
N ARG A 132 2.13 18.79 16.26
CA ARG A 132 0.87 18.57 16.98
C ARG A 132 -0.10 19.72 16.69
N GLY A 133 -1.38 19.39 16.61
CA GLY A 133 -2.42 20.38 16.39
C GLY A 133 -3.81 19.83 16.69
N THR A 134 -4.78 20.73 16.66
CA THR A 134 -6.21 20.39 16.67
C THR A 134 -6.58 19.65 15.38
N LEU A 135 -7.74 18.99 15.37
CA LEU A 135 -8.23 18.30 14.19
C LEU A 135 -8.32 19.22 12.96
N ASP A 136 -8.77 20.47 13.16
CA ASP A 136 -8.87 21.48 12.11
C ASP A 136 -7.49 21.84 11.53
N GLU A 137 -6.50 22.09 12.39
CA GLU A 137 -5.14 22.44 11.97
C GLU A 137 -4.43 21.29 11.24
N ILE A 138 -4.59 20.05 11.71
CA ILE A 138 -3.96 18.90 11.05
C ILE A 138 -4.64 18.51 9.75
N CYS A 139 -5.92 18.83 9.57
CA CYS A 139 -6.69 18.54 8.35
C CYS A 139 -6.65 19.68 7.33
N ASP A 140 -5.98 20.80 7.62
CA ASP A 140 -5.89 21.92 6.68
C ASP A 140 -5.21 21.50 5.37
N GLY A 141 -5.92 21.68 4.25
CA GLY A 141 -5.46 21.27 2.91
C GLY A 141 -5.81 19.83 2.53
N GLY A 142 -5.12 19.33 1.52
CA GLY A 142 -5.21 17.94 1.06
C GLY A 142 -4.27 17.05 1.86
N ILE A 143 -4.75 15.88 2.24
CA ILE A 143 -3.97 14.88 2.95
C ILE A 143 -3.81 13.61 2.10
N VAL A 144 -2.65 12.96 2.20
CA VAL A 144 -2.40 11.69 1.51
C VAL A 144 -3.14 10.56 2.18
N LYS A 145 -3.10 10.54 3.53
CA LYS A 145 -3.72 9.49 4.34
C LYS A 145 -4.12 10.02 5.72
N GLY A 146 -5.35 9.72 6.14
CA GLY A 146 -5.78 9.84 7.53
C GLY A 146 -5.41 8.58 8.31
N LEU A 147 -5.05 8.75 9.57
CA LEU A 147 -4.69 7.67 10.48
C LEU A 147 -5.54 7.78 11.74
N ILE A 148 -6.25 6.72 12.08
CA ILE A 148 -7.10 6.64 13.27
C ILE A 148 -6.53 5.58 14.21
N ARG A 149 -6.14 5.99 15.40
CA ARG A 149 -5.67 5.07 16.44
C ARG A 149 -6.73 4.92 17.52
N ALA A 150 -7.26 3.71 17.65
CA ALA A 150 -8.16 3.35 18.74
C ALA A 150 -7.45 3.47 20.10
N LYS A 151 -8.18 3.90 21.12
CA LYS A 151 -7.73 3.80 22.51
C LYS A 151 -8.32 2.56 23.16
N GLY A 152 -7.47 1.75 23.81
CA GLY A 152 -7.88 0.50 24.41
C GLY A 152 -8.52 -0.47 23.41
N ASP A 153 -9.56 -1.19 23.81
CA ASP A 153 -10.24 -2.22 23.02
C ASP A 153 -11.24 -1.67 21.99
N GLY A 154 -11.19 -0.37 21.69
CA GLY A 154 -12.17 0.35 20.85
C GLY A 154 -12.04 0.12 19.34
N PHE A 155 -11.13 -0.74 18.86
CA PHE A 155 -10.84 -0.87 17.43
C PHE A 155 -12.03 -1.33 16.57
N ALA A 156 -12.72 -2.42 16.98
CA ALA A 156 -13.79 -3.00 16.16
C ALA A 156 -14.98 -2.03 15.92
N PRO A 157 -15.54 -1.33 16.93
CA PRO A 157 -16.59 -0.36 16.69
C PRO A 157 -16.12 0.85 15.88
N ILE A 158 -14.87 1.30 16.02
CA ILE A 158 -14.30 2.38 15.20
C ILE A 158 -14.15 1.92 13.75
N TRP A 159 -13.65 0.72 13.53
CA TRP A 159 -13.59 0.10 12.18
C TRP A 159 -14.97 0.07 11.53
N GLU A 160 -15.98 -0.43 12.23
CA GLU A 160 -17.35 -0.53 11.71
C GLU A 160 -17.90 0.86 11.36
N ALA A 161 -17.74 1.84 12.24
CA ALA A 161 -18.23 3.19 12.04
C ALA A 161 -17.64 3.85 10.77
N PHE A 162 -16.34 3.72 10.55
CA PHE A 162 -15.70 4.29 9.35
C PHE A 162 -16.00 3.48 8.08
N SER A 163 -15.89 2.14 8.12
CA SER A 163 -16.01 1.29 6.93
C SER A 163 -17.45 1.21 6.40
N THR A 164 -18.46 1.34 7.26
CA THR A 164 -19.87 1.31 6.85
C THR A 164 -20.47 2.69 6.70
N GLY A 165 -20.14 3.62 7.59
CA GLY A 165 -20.72 4.96 7.65
C GLY A 165 -20.30 5.88 6.49
N PHE A 166 -19.15 5.62 5.87
CA PHE A 166 -18.58 6.47 4.81
C PHE A 166 -18.24 5.68 3.53
N ARG A 167 -18.96 4.57 3.33
CA ARG A 167 -18.77 3.74 2.12
C ARG A 167 -19.01 4.57 0.84
N GLY A 168 -18.00 4.58 -0.04
CA GLY A 168 -18.01 5.34 -1.29
C GLY A 168 -17.53 6.80 -1.16
N GLU A 169 -17.34 7.30 0.07
CA GLU A 169 -16.71 8.60 0.33
C GLU A 169 -15.24 8.45 0.77
N LEU A 170 -14.96 7.38 1.52
CA LEU A 170 -13.63 7.06 2.05
C LEU A 170 -13.25 5.63 1.70
N GLU A 171 -11.98 5.41 1.45
CA GLU A 171 -11.36 4.09 1.45
C GLU A 171 -10.79 3.83 2.84
N VAL A 172 -11.24 2.74 3.49
CA VAL A 172 -10.87 2.39 4.85
C VAL A 172 -10.14 1.06 4.86
N THR A 173 -8.90 1.05 5.33
CA THR A 173 -8.08 -0.16 5.41
C THR A 173 -7.53 -0.36 6.81
N ARG A 174 -7.27 -1.62 7.18
CA ARG A 174 -6.53 -1.95 8.40
C ARG A 174 -5.05 -1.77 8.13
N SER A 175 -4.36 -1.13 9.06
CA SER A 175 -2.90 -1.09 9.04
C SER A 175 -2.31 -2.44 9.48
N GLY A 176 -1.09 -2.75 9.05
CA GLY A 176 -0.28 -3.81 9.68
C GLY A 176 0.08 -3.52 11.15
N ILE A 177 -0.20 -2.30 11.64
CA ILE A 177 -0.02 -1.92 13.05
C ILE A 177 -1.35 -2.12 13.78
N GLU A 178 -1.32 -2.92 14.85
CA GLU A 178 -2.50 -3.19 15.67
C GLU A 178 -3.15 -1.90 16.19
N GLY A 179 -4.48 -1.85 16.14
CA GLY A 179 -5.27 -0.71 16.60
C GLY A 179 -5.22 0.53 15.71
N LEU A 180 -4.65 0.43 14.49
CA LEU A 180 -4.54 1.54 13.57
C LEU A 180 -5.38 1.30 12.30
N LEU A 181 -6.23 2.27 11.96
CA LEU A 181 -6.91 2.37 10.68
C LEU A 181 -6.22 3.38 9.78
N GLU A 182 -6.26 3.11 8.50
CA GLU A 182 -5.80 3.99 7.44
C GLU A 182 -7.00 4.42 6.59
N ILE A 183 -7.12 5.72 6.36
CA ILE A 183 -8.21 6.33 5.59
C ILE A 183 -7.61 7.04 4.39
N SER A 184 -8.08 6.68 3.21
CA SER A 184 -7.67 7.30 1.95
C SER A 184 -8.88 7.85 1.19
N ARG A 185 -8.63 8.55 0.12
CA ARG A 185 -9.67 8.96 -0.83
C ARG A 185 -10.37 7.71 -1.39
N ALA A 186 -11.69 7.77 -1.53
CA ALA A 186 -12.48 6.68 -2.11
C ALA A 186 -11.95 6.23 -3.48
N GLY A 187 -11.90 4.92 -3.69
CA GLY A 187 -11.41 4.29 -4.92
C GLY A 187 -9.87 4.26 -5.04
N ILE A 188 -9.15 4.73 -4.03
CA ILE A 188 -7.69 4.65 -4.00
C ILE A 188 -7.24 3.42 -3.23
N SER A 189 -6.78 2.45 -3.99
CA SER A 189 -6.23 1.18 -3.51
C SER A 189 -5.10 0.74 -4.44
N LYS A 190 -4.35 -0.28 -4.02
CA LYS A 190 -3.28 -0.85 -4.86
C LYS A 190 -3.80 -1.27 -6.24
N GLY A 191 -4.97 -1.92 -6.29
CA GLY A 191 -5.58 -2.40 -7.54
C GLY A 191 -6.20 -1.29 -8.40
N GLY A 192 -6.83 -0.31 -7.79
CA GLY A 192 -7.50 0.79 -8.50
C GLY A 192 -6.53 1.66 -9.30
N VAL A 193 -5.43 2.05 -8.67
CA VAL A 193 -4.40 2.90 -9.31
C VAL A 193 -3.63 2.14 -10.38
N ILE A 194 -3.38 0.84 -10.21
CA ILE A 194 -2.65 0.06 -11.22
C ILE A 194 -3.43 -0.09 -12.53
N ASP A 195 -4.76 -0.15 -12.49
CA ASP A 195 -5.60 -0.20 -13.69
C ASP A 195 -5.39 1.05 -14.57
N GLU A 196 -5.31 2.22 -13.95
CA GLU A 196 -5.07 3.48 -14.64
C GLU A 196 -3.67 3.55 -15.26
N LEU A 197 -2.64 3.19 -14.49
CA LEU A 197 -1.25 3.16 -14.96
C LEU A 197 -1.05 2.15 -16.09
N ALA A 198 -1.56 0.93 -15.95
CA ALA A 198 -1.42 -0.13 -16.96
C ALA A 198 -2.11 0.25 -18.26
N ARG A 199 -3.28 0.89 -18.19
CA ARG A 199 -4.00 1.41 -19.34
C ARG A 199 -3.19 2.48 -20.08
N GLY A 200 -2.53 3.40 -19.34
CA GLY A 200 -1.60 4.38 -19.89
C GLY A 200 -0.38 3.76 -20.58
N TRP A 201 0.04 2.56 -20.18
CA TRP A 201 1.16 1.81 -20.77
C TRP A 201 0.74 0.83 -21.88
N GLY A 202 -0.54 0.67 -22.14
CA GLY A 202 -1.06 -0.32 -23.11
C GLY A 202 -0.78 -1.76 -22.68
N ILE A 203 -0.88 -2.05 -21.38
CA ILE A 203 -0.68 -3.39 -20.80
C ILE A 203 -2.04 -3.92 -20.36
N ASP A 204 -2.40 -5.12 -20.88
CA ASP A 204 -3.61 -5.83 -20.50
C ASP A 204 -3.41 -6.52 -19.14
N PRO A 205 -4.42 -6.56 -18.25
CA PRO A 205 -4.37 -7.34 -17.03
C PRO A 205 -3.90 -8.80 -17.21
N ALA A 206 -4.24 -9.42 -18.34
CA ALA A 206 -3.81 -10.79 -18.68
C ALA A 206 -2.29 -10.94 -18.80
N ASP A 207 -1.57 -9.85 -19.11
CA ASP A 207 -0.12 -9.79 -19.19
C ASP A 207 0.57 -9.44 -17.87
N ALA A 208 -0.21 -9.32 -16.77
CA ALA A 208 0.30 -8.95 -15.46
C ALA A 208 0.37 -10.12 -14.48
N ILE A 209 1.35 -10.06 -13.58
CA ILE A 209 1.45 -10.94 -12.41
C ILE A 209 1.53 -10.07 -11.14
N ALA A 210 0.81 -10.46 -10.09
CA ALA A 210 0.80 -9.80 -8.80
C ALA A 210 1.28 -10.72 -7.68
N PHE A 211 2.07 -10.17 -6.75
CA PHE A 211 2.58 -10.86 -5.56
C PHE A 211 2.14 -10.11 -4.31
N GLY A 212 1.67 -10.82 -3.29
CA GLY A 212 1.20 -10.21 -2.04
C GLY A 212 0.94 -11.23 -0.94
N ASP A 213 0.65 -10.75 0.27
CA ASP A 213 0.42 -11.59 1.45
C ASP A 213 -0.75 -11.11 2.34
N MET A 214 -1.22 -9.87 2.17
CA MET A 214 -2.21 -9.24 3.03
C MET A 214 -3.53 -8.92 2.29
N PRO A 215 -4.65 -8.71 3.01
CA PRO A 215 -5.96 -8.40 2.41
C PRO A 215 -5.97 -7.17 1.49
N ASN A 216 -5.10 -6.18 1.71
CA ASN A 216 -4.96 -5.00 0.83
C ASN A 216 -4.35 -5.32 -0.55
N ASP A 217 -3.87 -6.57 -0.76
CA ASP A 217 -3.37 -7.06 -2.06
C ASP A 217 -4.47 -7.71 -2.91
N LEU A 218 -5.62 -8.04 -2.31
CA LEU A 218 -6.70 -8.75 -2.98
C LEU A 218 -7.21 -8.02 -4.23
N GLU A 219 -7.18 -6.69 -4.24
CA GLU A 219 -7.63 -5.93 -5.40
C GLU A 219 -6.66 -6.03 -6.56
N MET A 220 -5.34 -5.97 -6.32
CA MET A 220 -4.37 -6.19 -7.38
C MET A 220 -4.37 -7.65 -7.85
N PHE A 221 -4.70 -8.63 -6.98
CA PHE A 221 -4.89 -10.04 -7.38
C PHE A 221 -6.09 -10.21 -8.31
N ARG A 222 -7.21 -9.54 -8.02
CA ARG A 222 -8.40 -9.57 -8.89
C ARG A 222 -8.16 -8.88 -10.23
N TRP A 223 -7.30 -7.88 -10.24
CA TRP A 223 -6.97 -7.13 -11.44
C TRP A 223 -5.99 -7.88 -12.35
N ALA A 224 -4.93 -8.48 -11.80
CA ALA A 224 -3.90 -9.18 -12.57
C ALA A 224 -4.38 -10.52 -13.12
N GLY A 225 -3.94 -10.87 -14.31
CA GLY A 225 -4.25 -12.19 -14.92
C GLY A 225 -3.64 -13.36 -14.15
N ARG A 226 -2.58 -13.10 -13.38
CA ARG A 226 -1.93 -14.08 -12.48
C ARG A 226 -1.66 -13.45 -11.14
N SER A 227 -1.83 -14.23 -10.07
CA SER A 227 -1.55 -13.77 -8.71
C SER A 227 -0.90 -14.88 -7.89
N VAL A 228 0.09 -14.50 -7.11
CA VAL A 228 0.86 -15.39 -6.24
C VAL A 228 0.77 -14.88 -4.80
N ALA A 229 0.09 -15.65 -3.97
CA ALA A 229 0.11 -15.41 -2.53
C ALA A 229 1.39 -15.98 -1.93
N MET A 230 2.05 -15.24 -1.06
CA MET A 230 3.22 -15.74 -0.34
C MET A 230 2.86 -16.88 0.61
N GLY A 231 3.80 -17.77 0.89
CA GLY A 231 3.62 -18.88 1.83
C GLY A 231 3.21 -18.45 3.25
N ASN A 232 3.60 -17.24 3.65
CA ASN A 232 3.20 -16.59 4.91
C ASN A 232 1.87 -15.82 4.82
N ALA A 233 1.25 -15.70 3.63
CA ALA A 233 0.04 -14.91 3.44
C ALA A 233 -1.13 -15.37 4.32
N GLU A 234 -2.06 -14.45 4.60
CA GLU A 234 -3.31 -14.78 5.29
C GLU A 234 -4.13 -15.81 4.50
N PRO A 235 -4.92 -16.68 5.19
CA PRO A 235 -5.68 -17.74 4.53
C PRO A 235 -6.60 -17.26 3.40
N GLU A 236 -7.25 -16.11 3.58
CA GLU A 236 -8.13 -15.53 2.56
C GLU A 236 -7.37 -15.05 1.32
N VAL A 237 -6.15 -14.56 1.49
CA VAL A 237 -5.27 -14.12 0.39
C VAL A 237 -4.80 -15.32 -0.42
N LYS A 238 -4.42 -16.43 0.27
CA LYS A 238 -4.06 -17.70 -0.40
C LYS A 238 -5.22 -18.28 -1.21
N LEU A 239 -6.45 -18.17 -0.70
CA LEU A 239 -7.64 -18.67 -1.41
C LEU A 239 -8.00 -17.82 -2.64
N ALA A 240 -7.64 -16.55 -2.65
CA ALA A 240 -7.92 -15.63 -3.75
C ALA A 240 -6.87 -15.66 -4.86
N ALA A 241 -5.67 -16.17 -4.58
CA ALA A 241 -4.57 -16.22 -5.52
C ALA A 241 -4.71 -17.36 -6.52
N THR A 242 -4.14 -17.20 -7.73
CA THR A 242 -4.05 -18.27 -8.73
C THR A 242 -2.99 -19.30 -8.35
N GLU A 243 -1.99 -18.92 -7.54
CA GLU A 243 -0.92 -19.78 -7.05
C GLU A 243 -0.52 -19.38 -5.63
N VAL A 244 -0.05 -20.34 -4.84
CA VAL A 244 0.62 -20.09 -3.55
C VAL A 244 2.10 -20.39 -3.71
N GLY A 245 2.94 -19.37 -3.52
CA GLY A 245 4.39 -19.47 -3.59
C GLY A 245 5.03 -19.96 -2.29
N ALA A 246 6.36 -19.94 -2.23
CA ALA A 246 7.14 -20.18 -1.03
C ALA A 246 6.94 -19.05 0.02
N HIS A 247 7.55 -19.21 1.20
CA HIS A 247 7.61 -18.14 2.20
C HIS A 247 8.42 -16.94 1.65
N HIS A 248 8.09 -15.71 2.06
CA HIS A 248 8.80 -14.52 1.57
C HIS A 248 10.31 -14.58 1.87
N ASP A 249 10.73 -15.16 3.00
CA ASP A 249 12.13 -15.34 3.37
C ASP A 249 12.89 -16.37 2.49
N ASP A 250 12.17 -17.15 1.69
CA ASP A 250 12.73 -18.15 0.77
C ASP A 250 12.83 -17.63 -0.68
N ASP A 251 12.87 -16.31 -0.89
CA ASP A 251 12.95 -15.67 -2.22
C ASP A 251 11.79 -16.05 -3.15
N ALA A 252 10.59 -16.16 -2.65
CA ALA A 252 9.42 -16.65 -3.38
C ALA A 252 9.16 -15.87 -4.69
N VAL A 253 9.36 -14.56 -4.69
CA VAL A 253 9.19 -13.71 -5.89
C VAL A 253 10.19 -14.13 -6.98
N ALA A 254 11.47 -14.29 -6.62
CA ALA A 254 12.49 -14.74 -7.57
C ALA A 254 12.21 -16.13 -8.10
N GLN A 255 11.82 -17.10 -7.24
CA GLN A 255 11.50 -18.47 -7.65
C GLN A 255 10.42 -18.51 -8.73
N VAL A 256 9.44 -17.61 -8.67
CA VAL A 256 8.36 -17.54 -9.67
C VAL A 256 8.85 -16.83 -10.93
N LEU A 257 9.54 -15.68 -10.80
CA LEU A 257 10.02 -14.91 -11.95
C LEU A 257 11.08 -15.64 -12.77
N GLU A 258 11.91 -16.47 -12.15
CA GLU A 258 12.92 -17.33 -12.82
C GLU A 258 12.34 -18.38 -13.79
N ARG A 259 11.01 -18.49 -13.88
CA ARG A 259 10.33 -19.29 -14.90
C ARG A 259 10.38 -18.64 -16.28
N TRP A 260 10.61 -17.33 -16.34
CA TRP A 260 10.59 -16.53 -17.57
C TRP A 260 11.86 -15.69 -17.78
N PHE A 261 12.56 -15.31 -16.69
CA PHE A 261 13.66 -14.33 -16.71
C PHE A 261 14.98 -14.88 -16.18
#